data_29e767ae6425a5ef69aaebebcb651716
#
_entry.id   29e767ae6425a5ef69aaebebcb651716
#
_cell.length_a   1.000
_cell.length_b   1.000
_cell.length_c   1.000
_cell.angle_alpha   90.00
_cell.angle_beta   90.00
_cell.angle_gamma   90.00
#
_symmetry.space_group_name_H-M   'P 1'
#
loop_
_entity.id
_entity.type
_entity.pdbx_description
1 polymer ?
#
loop_
_entity_poly.entity_id
_entity_poly.type
_entity_poly.pdbx_seq_one_letter_code
_entity_poly.pdbx_strand_id
1 'polypeptide(L)'
;MMFTSFFLKYMTIQFNISHDAPYGEEVLLNVFVDDEDGQTRVVALDMRTIDGSHWTYKLNNINRQNQSHIDYFFSTNFAGHERMCEWTGITHRLDLNITRGENLNIRNVWHDVPGNARFYTSAYTECKEPRQVSAPARCMYTKTLRLITRAPKLRAGERLFVTGRGKSLGDWNVENAIAMTEHNTGEWQADINAMHLNGDVEFRFFAVDKEGAMTNENGANRIINLPYMQTGDVAVYELPEADIDTPFAEPKITYASIANLRCADSFGVGDFGDLASFVHNVALKASANVVRITPAYDTQSTGTAADASHHSIISVYALHPLLCDVRQLSPIENAAEQLCMETLRRQLNALPYNDYLATLEAKLHYLRLIFAQEGDRTMHSAAFKHWFAANEHWLVPYAQYTYLREAYAQPNFRLWPNHKEWTEAERGQLQNSRTKAYKKLAFYYYVQYILHTQLYRVHTIARDKGIVLMGDLTAIINPNGCDVWQEQGNVGSDKWWKRRLETSQQYYDACLVTADTAKRQRVVDSTRMWLDSNA
;
A
#
# COMPACT_ATOMS: atom_id res chain seq x y z
N MET A 1 -8.06 13.43 -51.97
CA MET A 1 -7.12 12.34 -51.60
C MET A 1 -6.92 12.39 -50.09
N MET A 2 -7.64 11.60 -49.34
CA MET A 2 -7.43 11.46 -47.89
C MET A 2 -6.20 10.57 -47.68
N PHE A 3 -5.11 11.16 -47.24
CA PHE A 3 -4.01 10.38 -46.68
C PHE A 3 -4.42 9.92 -45.28
N THR A 4 -5.02 8.75 -45.21
CA THR A 4 -5.08 7.98 -43.97
C THR A 4 -3.66 7.61 -43.61
N SER A 5 -3.07 8.33 -42.65
CA SER A 5 -1.79 7.97 -42.07
C SER A 5 -1.99 6.60 -41.39
N PHE A 6 -1.38 5.56 -41.91
CA PHE A 6 -1.21 4.29 -41.26
C PHE A 6 -0.36 4.54 -40.00
N PHE A 7 -1.01 4.79 -38.87
CA PHE A 7 -0.33 4.71 -37.59
C PHE A 7 0.11 3.25 -37.40
N LEU A 8 1.41 3.05 -37.31
CA LEU A 8 1.94 1.73 -36.97
C LEU A 8 1.30 1.28 -35.65
N LYS A 9 0.56 0.20 -35.72
CA LYS A 9 -0.23 -0.36 -34.62
C LYS A 9 0.65 -1.07 -33.58
N TYR A 10 1.84 -1.50 -34.01
CA TYR A 10 2.75 -2.32 -33.24
C TYR A 10 4.11 -1.62 -33.09
N MET A 11 4.74 -1.86 -31.95
CA MET A 11 6.09 -1.38 -31.64
C MET A 11 6.96 -2.48 -31.08
N THR A 12 8.26 -2.25 -31.10
CA THR A 12 9.27 -3.06 -30.45
C THR A 12 9.85 -2.30 -29.26
N ILE A 13 10.04 -2.96 -28.14
CA ILE A 13 10.62 -2.36 -26.92
C ILE A 13 11.84 -3.18 -26.54
N GLN A 14 12.98 -2.54 -26.41
CA GLN A 14 14.20 -3.15 -25.91
C GLN A 14 14.53 -2.58 -24.54
N PHE A 15 14.47 -3.43 -23.54
CA PHE A 15 14.89 -3.13 -22.17
C PHE A 15 16.38 -3.43 -22.02
N ASN A 16 17.11 -2.53 -21.41
CA ASN A 16 18.53 -2.72 -21.10
C ASN A 16 18.76 -2.27 -19.66
N ILE A 17 19.52 -3.06 -18.91
CA ILE A 17 19.91 -2.73 -17.54
C ILE A 17 21.37 -3.15 -17.31
N SER A 18 22.11 -2.34 -16.57
CA SER A 18 23.45 -2.68 -16.08
C SER A 18 23.35 -3.20 -14.67
N HIS A 19 23.71 -4.46 -14.46
CA HIS A 19 23.72 -5.10 -13.15
C HIS A 19 24.77 -6.22 -13.15
N ASP A 20 25.75 -6.12 -12.25
CA ASP A 20 26.81 -7.12 -12.11
C ASP A 20 26.26 -8.37 -11.40
N ALA A 21 25.95 -9.40 -12.14
CA ALA A 21 25.46 -10.66 -11.63
C ALA A 21 26.59 -11.69 -11.51
N PRO A 22 26.75 -12.36 -10.35
CA PRO A 22 27.70 -13.46 -10.19
C PRO A 22 27.43 -14.60 -11.19
N TYR A 23 28.46 -15.38 -11.49
CA TYR A 23 28.34 -16.50 -12.42
C TYR A 23 27.23 -17.49 -12.00
N GLY A 24 26.30 -17.76 -12.93
CA GLY A 24 25.15 -18.63 -12.71
C GLY A 24 23.90 -17.89 -12.17
N GLU A 25 24.01 -16.60 -11.90
CA GLU A 25 22.86 -15.76 -11.57
C GLU A 25 22.30 -15.14 -12.86
N GLU A 26 20.97 -15.07 -12.95
CA GLU A 26 20.21 -14.57 -14.10
C GLU A 26 19.41 -13.32 -13.68
N VAL A 27 19.34 -12.34 -14.57
CA VAL A 27 18.46 -11.17 -14.37
C VAL A 27 17.14 -11.40 -15.08
N LEU A 28 16.05 -11.14 -14.38
CA LEU A 28 14.67 -11.27 -14.85
C LEU A 28 14.03 -9.89 -15.00
N LEU A 29 13.33 -9.68 -16.12
CA LEU A 29 12.39 -8.59 -16.31
C LEU A 29 11.00 -9.08 -15.90
N ASN A 30 10.46 -8.54 -14.83
CA ASN A 30 9.14 -8.88 -14.31
C ASN A 30 8.12 -7.84 -14.79
N VAL A 31 7.15 -8.23 -15.60
CA VAL A 31 6.15 -7.36 -16.20
C VAL A 31 4.79 -7.61 -15.56
N PHE A 32 4.09 -6.55 -15.17
CA PHE A 32 2.71 -6.64 -14.72
C PHE A 32 1.77 -6.76 -15.93
N VAL A 33 0.91 -7.76 -15.91
CA VAL A 33 -0.05 -8.04 -16.98
C VAL A 33 -1.42 -8.28 -16.36
N ASP A 34 -2.42 -7.54 -16.81
CA ASP A 34 -3.80 -7.79 -16.43
C ASP A 34 -4.36 -8.96 -17.26
N ASP A 35 -4.99 -9.91 -16.58
CA ASP A 35 -5.68 -11.01 -17.24
C ASP A 35 -7.11 -10.62 -17.68
N GLU A 36 -7.81 -11.54 -18.34
CA GLU A 36 -9.17 -11.31 -18.85
C GLU A 36 -10.19 -11.07 -17.73
N ASP A 37 -9.89 -11.53 -16.51
CA ASP A 37 -10.73 -11.36 -15.32
C ASP A 37 -10.40 -10.05 -14.55
N GLY A 38 -9.44 -9.26 -15.05
CA GLY A 38 -8.99 -8.00 -14.45
C GLY A 38 -8.09 -8.20 -13.22
N GLN A 39 -7.48 -9.37 -13.07
CA GLN A 39 -6.47 -9.61 -12.05
C GLN A 39 -5.08 -9.33 -12.62
N THR A 40 -4.29 -8.53 -11.90
CA THR A 40 -2.90 -8.26 -12.28
C THR A 40 -2.00 -9.41 -11.83
N ARG A 41 -1.25 -9.98 -12.77
CA ARG A 41 -0.23 -10.99 -12.50
C ARG A 41 1.14 -10.51 -12.96
N VAL A 42 2.20 -11.07 -12.37
CA VAL A 42 3.58 -10.81 -12.77
C VAL A 42 4.06 -11.93 -13.69
N VAL A 43 4.60 -11.54 -14.85
CA VAL A 43 5.24 -12.45 -15.80
C VAL A 43 6.73 -12.17 -15.79
N ALA A 44 7.53 -13.16 -15.37
CA ALA A 44 8.99 -13.09 -15.37
C ALA A 44 9.54 -13.49 -16.74
N LEU A 45 10.47 -12.69 -17.28
CA LEU A 45 11.08 -12.85 -18.59
C LEU A 45 12.60 -12.88 -18.45
N ASP A 46 13.26 -13.95 -18.94
CA ASP A 46 14.69 -14.15 -18.82
C ASP A 46 15.46 -13.15 -19.70
N MET A 47 16.26 -12.30 -19.10
CA MET A 47 17.12 -11.38 -19.84
C MET A 47 18.38 -12.07 -20.36
N ARG A 48 18.99 -11.50 -21.37
CA ARG A 48 20.21 -12.04 -22.02
C ARG A 48 21.39 -11.12 -21.75
N THR A 49 22.55 -11.72 -21.52
CA THR A 49 23.81 -11.01 -21.37
C THR A 49 24.90 -11.70 -22.19
N ILE A 50 25.97 -10.95 -22.50
CA ILE A 50 27.21 -11.45 -23.12
C ILE A 50 28.38 -11.38 -22.12
N ASP A 51 28.32 -10.42 -21.20
CA ASP A 51 29.43 -10.07 -20.31
C ASP A 51 29.10 -10.22 -18.80
N GLY A 52 27.86 -10.60 -18.47
CA GLY A 52 27.41 -10.73 -17.08
C GLY A 52 27.04 -9.42 -16.39
N SER A 53 27.25 -8.26 -17.06
CA SER A 53 27.02 -6.92 -16.49
C SER A 53 25.97 -6.13 -17.24
N HIS A 54 25.79 -6.40 -18.55
CA HIS A 54 24.78 -5.73 -19.38
C HIS A 54 23.73 -6.72 -19.82
N TRP A 55 22.50 -6.49 -19.40
CA TRP A 55 21.38 -7.40 -19.64
C TRP A 55 20.34 -6.75 -20.54
N THR A 56 19.82 -7.53 -21.50
CA THR A 56 18.86 -7.05 -22.47
C THR A 56 17.68 -8.00 -22.65
N TYR A 57 16.50 -7.41 -22.87
CA TYR A 57 15.31 -8.15 -23.29
C TYR A 57 14.55 -7.38 -24.36
N LYS A 58 14.01 -8.08 -25.36
CA LYS A 58 13.29 -7.47 -26.47
C LYS A 58 11.85 -7.99 -26.55
N LEU A 59 10.90 -7.10 -26.30
CA LEU A 59 9.47 -7.31 -26.54
C LEU A 59 9.11 -6.85 -27.95
N ASN A 60 8.48 -7.73 -28.73
CA ASN A 60 8.04 -7.44 -30.08
C ASN A 60 6.52 -7.39 -30.19
N ASN A 61 6.01 -6.67 -31.19
CA ASN A 61 4.59 -6.63 -31.54
C ASN A 61 3.66 -6.10 -30.43
N ILE A 62 4.11 -5.15 -29.64
CA ILE A 62 3.30 -4.50 -28.60
C ILE A 62 2.23 -3.63 -29.26
N ASN A 63 0.95 -3.91 -28.94
CA ASN A 63 -0.18 -3.17 -29.49
C ASN A 63 -0.50 -1.92 -28.65
N ARG A 64 -0.12 -0.76 -29.16
CA ARG A 64 -0.34 0.54 -28.51
C ARG A 64 -1.79 0.97 -28.32
N GLN A 65 -2.73 0.36 -29.01
CA GLN A 65 -4.15 0.72 -28.88
C GLN A 65 -4.80 0.14 -27.63
N ASN A 66 -4.27 -0.98 -27.16
CA ASN A 66 -4.82 -1.72 -26.04
C ASN A 66 -4.08 -1.46 -24.71
N GLN A 67 -2.94 -0.78 -24.77
CA GLN A 67 -2.09 -0.60 -23.60
C GLN A 67 -1.52 0.82 -23.59
N SER A 68 -1.77 1.56 -22.50
CA SER A 68 -1.30 2.94 -22.34
C SER A 68 0.10 3.02 -21.75
N HIS A 69 0.47 2.05 -20.90
CA HIS A 69 1.77 1.94 -20.22
C HIS A 69 2.10 0.49 -19.91
N ILE A 70 3.34 0.24 -19.56
CA ILE A 70 3.84 -1.03 -19.02
C ILE A 70 4.49 -0.74 -17.68
N ASP A 71 4.04 -1.42 -16.62
CA ASP A 71 4.68 -1.42 -15.31
C ASP A 71 5.54 -2.68 -15.17
N TYR A 72 6.77 -2.53 -14.65
CA TYR A 72 7.74 -3.61 -14.53
C TYR A 72 8.76 -3.35 -13.43
N PHE A 73 9.52 -4.39 -13.07
CA PHE A 73 10.67 -4.32 -12.16
C PHE A 73 11.68 -5.43 -12.52
N PHE A 74 12.90 -5.33 -11.96
CA PHE A 74 13.92 -6.34 -12.16
C PHE A 74 14.17 -7.15 -10.90
N SER A 75 14.54 -8.42 -11.09
CA SER A 75 15.00 -9.31 -10.02
C SER A 75 16.13 -10.19 -10.51
N THR A 76 16.88 -10.81 -9.58
CA THR A 76 17.87 -11.82 -9.92
C THR A 76 17.45 -13.19 -9.41
N ASN A 77 17.83 -14.23 -10.13
CA ASN A 77 17.52 -15.62 -9.83
C ASN A 77 18.80 -16.45 -9.87
N PHE A 78 18.94 -17.38 -8.93
CA PHE A 78 19.98 -18.39 -8.94
C PHE A 78 19.37 -19.76 -8.64
N ALA A 79 19.56 -20.71 -9.56
CA ALA A 79 19.04 -22.07 -9.44
C ALA A 79 17.53 -22.15 -9.14
N GLY A 80 16.72 -21.27 -9.74
CA GLY A 80 15.27 -21.23 -9.55
C GLY A 80 14.79 -20.49 -8.30
N HIS A 81 15.70 -19.84 -7.57
CA HIS A 81 15.37 -19.07 -6.36
C HIS A 81 15.72 -17.59 -6.55
N GLU A 82 14.78 -16.72 -6.24
CA GLU A 82 15.02 -15.27 -6.21
C GLU A 82 16.11 -14.92 -5.18
N ARG A 83 17.11 -14.17 -5.62
CA ARG A 83 18.24 -13.71 -4.79
C ARG A 83 18.11 -12.25 -4.39
N MET A 84 17.85 -11.41 -5.37
CA MET A 84 17.66 -9.99 -5.20
C MET A 84 16.43 -9.55 -5.97
N CYS A 85 15.76 -8.55 -5.49
CA CYS A 85 14.65 -7.90 -6.16
C CYS A 85 14.79 -6.39 -5.98
N GLU A 86 14.49 -5.63 -7.01
CA GLU A 86 14.38 -4.19 -6.88
C GLU A 86 13.37 -3.79 -5.80
N TRP A 87 13.50 -2.58 -5.32
CA TRP A 87 12.49 -2.03 -4.44
C TRP A 87 11.18 -1.80 -5.20
N THR A 88 10.15 -2.54 -4.80
CA THR A 88 8.83 -2.50 -5.45
C THR A 88 7.89 -1.44 -4.85
N GLY A 89 8.38 -0.56 -3.98
CA GLY A 89 7.59 0.57 -3.48
C GLY A 89 7.15 1.53 -4.58
N ILE A 90 7.97 1.67 -5.65
CA ILE A 90 7.57 2.24 -6.94
C ILE A 90 8.22 1.40 -8.04
N THR A 91 7.40 0.81 -8.89
CA THR A 91 7.83 0.09 -10.08
C THR A 91 8.23 1.06 -11.19
N HIS A 92 9.00 0.57 -12.17
CA HIS A 92 9.22 1.33 -13.40
C HIS A 92 7.91 1.44 -14.17
N ARG A 93 7.68 2.61 -14.78
CA ARG A 93 6.55 2.82 -15.69
C ARG A 93 7.00 3.35 -17.03
N LEU A 94 6.65 2.65 -18.09
CA LEU A 94 6.89 3.06 -19.46
C LEU A 94 5.58 3.46 -20.14
N ASP A 95 5.38 4.75 -20.39
CA ASP A 95 4.23 5.22 -21.15
C ASP A 95 4.40 4.96 -22.65
N LEU A 96 3.37 4.36 -23.23
CA LEU A 96 3.30 4.03 -24.66
C LEU A 96 2.57 5.10 -25.50
N ASN A 97 2.28 6.24 -24.90
CA ASN A 97 1.56 7.36 -25.57
C ASN A 97 2.45 8.13 -26.54
N ILE A 98 2.94 7.42 -27.58
CA ILE A 98 3.85 7.91 -28.60
C ILE A 98 3.21 7.75 -29.97
N THR A 99 3.20 8.81 -30.78
CA THR A 99 2.51 8.80 -32.08
C THR A 99 3.29 8.08 -33.16
N ARG A 100 4.62 8.25 -33.16
CA ARG A 100 5.54 7.81 -34.22
C ARG A 100 6.73 7.02 -33.67
N GLY A 101 6.52 6.17 -32.65
CA GLY A 101 7.56 5.28 -32.14
C GLY A 101 7.42 3.89 -32.75
N GLU A 102 8.42 3.41 -33.42
CA GLU A 102 8.51 2.04 -33.93
C GLU A 102 9.38 1.19 -33.01
N ASN A 103 10.48 1.78 -32.53
CA ASN A 103 11.45 1.13 -31.66
C ASN A 103 11.69 2.00 -30.42
N LEU A 104 11.42 1.43 -29.26
CA LEU A 104 11.80 2.02 -27.99
C LEU A 104 13.04 1.28 -27.46
N ASN A 105 14.09 2.04 -27.16
CA ASN A 105 15.31 1.53 -26.56
C ASN A 105 15.46 2.18 -25.17
N ILE A 106 15.27 1.38 -24.12
CA ILE A 106 15.25 1.85 -22.75
C ILE A 106 16.56 1.49 -22.06
N ARG A 107 17.15 2.46 -21.39
CA ARG A 107 18.26 2.28 -20.47
C ARG A 107 17.76 2.46 -19.06
N ASN A 108 17.60 1.37 -18.35
CA ASN A 108 17.09 1.31 -16.99
C ASN A 108 18.23 1.47 -15.98
N VAL A 109 17.87 1.95 -14.80
CA VAL A 109 18.73 1.98 -13.60
C VAL A 109 18.13 1.02 -12.59
N TRP A 110 18.96 0.17 -11.97
CA TRP A 110 18.53 -0.70 -10.87
C TRP A 110 18.08 0.15 -9.67
N HIS A 111 16.89 -0.14 -9.16
CA HIS A 111 16.30 0.61 -8.06
C HIS A 111 16.47 -0.14 -6.72
N ASP A 112 17.51 0.20 -5.98
CA ASP A 112 17.60 -0.15 -4.57
C ASP A 112 16.62 0.68 -3.73
N VAL A 113 16.41 0.26 -2.47
CA VAL A 113 15.63 1.07 -1.51
C VAL A 113 16.32 2.43 -1.34
N PRO A 114 15.71 3.53 -1.76
CA PRO A 114 16.34 4.84 -1.66
C PRO A 114 16.36 5.33 -0.21
N GLY A 115 17.41 6.09 0.16
CA GLY A 115 17.52 6.69 1.50
C GLY A 115 16.35 7.62 1.87
N ASN A 116 15.60 8.08 0.87
CA ASN A 116 14.41 8.93 0.99
C ASN A 116 13.11 8.19 0.67
N ALA A 117 13.06 6.87 0.81
CA ALA A 117 11.88 6.04 0.55
C ALA A 117 10.58 6.55 1.24
N ARG A 118 10.72 7.28 2.34
CA ARG A 118 9.61 7.94 3.05
C ARG A 118 8.73 8.83 2.16
N PHE A 119 9.32 9.49 1.16
CA PHE A 119 8.60 10.38 0.25
C PHE A 119 7.73 9.66 -0.78
N TYR A 120 7.86 8.33 -0.86
CA TYR A 120 7.06 7.47 -1.73
C TYR A 120 5.89 6.81 -1.00
N THR A 121 5.80 6.95 0.32
CA THR A 121 4.72 6.34 1.11
C THR A 121 3.41 7.10 0.96
N SER A 122 2.28 6.41 1.10
CA SER A 122 0.95 7.04 1.11
C SER A 122 0.83 8.12 2.19
N ALA A 123 1.56 7.98 3.29
CA ALA A 123 1.67 9.00 4.33
C ALA A 123 2.17 10.34 3.78
N TYR A 124 3.05 10.33 2.80
CA TYR A 124 3.55 11.53 2.14
C TYR A 124 2.70 11.88 0.91
N THR A 125 2.56 10.96 -0.04
CA THR A 125 2.00 11.22 -1.38
C THR A 125 0.48 11.42 -1.39
N GLU A 126 -0.25 10.94 -0.39
CA GLU A 126 -1.70 11.04 -0.32
C GLU A 126 -2.18 11.90 0.86
N CYS A 127 -1.40 12.00 1.94
CA CYS A 127 -1.79 12.71 3.14
C CYS A 127 -1.06 14.05 3.31
N LYS A 128 0.26 14.08 3.16
CA LYS A 128 1.07 15.30 3.36
C LYS A 128 1.14 16.18 2.13
N GLU A 129 1.50 15.58 1.00
CA GLU A 129 1.66 16.25 -0.28
C GLU A 129 0.83 15.50 -1.33
N PRO A 130 -0.52 15.65 -1.30
CA PRO A 130 -1.40 14.96 -2.24
C PRO A 130 -1.00 15.27 -3.68
N ARG A 131 -0.58 14.24 -4.42
CA ARG A 131 -0.08 14.35 -5.78
C ARG A 131 -1.14 13.96 -6.78
N GLN A 132 -1.17 14.66 -7.89
CA GLN A 132 -1.99 14.29 -9.03
C GLN A 132 -1.07 13.82 -10.16
N VAL A 133 -0.98 12.50 -10.31
CA VAL A 133 -0.29 11.89 -11.43
C VAL A 133 -1.11 12.09 -12.70
N SER A 134 -0.47 12.49 -13.78
CA SER A 134 -1.11 12.77 -15.06
C SER A 134 -0.48 11.96 -16.17
N ALA A 135 -1.29 11.45 -17.09
CA ALA A 135 -0.75 10.86 -18.30
C ALA A 135 0.04 11.92 -19.09
N PRO A 136 1.27 11.63 -19.52
CA PRO A 136 2.05 12.57 -20.34
C PRO A 136 1.33 12.95 -21.62
N ALA A 137 1.58 14.17 -22.09
CA ALA A 137 1.09 14.59 -23.39
C ALA A 137 1.61 13.64 -24.48
N ARG A 138 0.77 13.41 -25.49
CA ARG A 138 1.13 12.51 -26.60
C ARG A 138 2.33 13.05 -27.37
N CYS A 139 3.43 12.33 -27.37
CA CYS A 139 4.63 12.70 -28.11
C CYS A 139 4.41 12.57 -29.62
N MET A 140 4.81 13.59 -30.39
CA MET A 140 4.64 13.66 -31.85
C MET A 140 5.96 13.79 -32.62
N TYR A 141 7.12 13.69 -31.97
CA TYR A 141 8.41 13.82 -32.62
C TYR A 141 8.74 12.61 -33.47
N THR A 142 9.52 12.83 -34.53
CA THR A 142 9.99 11.77 -35.42
C THR A 142 11.19 11.01 -34.85
N LYS A 143 11.95 11.66 -33.97
CA LYS A 143 13.01 11.09 -33.14
C LYS A 143 12.82 11.67 -31.76
N THR A 144 12.74 10.82 -30.76
CA THR A 144 12.44 11.25 -29.38
C THR A 144 13.53 10.80 -28.44
N LEU A 145 14.06 11.75 -27.67
CA LEU A 145 14.78 11.45 -26.43
C LEU A 145 13.78 11.61 -25.29
N ARG A 146 13.52 10.54 -24.57
CA ARG A 146 12.71 10.55 -23.35
C ARG A 146 13.62 10.48 -22.14
N LEU A 147 13.51 11.47 -21.27
CA LEU A 147 14.17 11.46 -19.97
C LEU A 147 13.16 11.12 -18.89
N ILE A 148 13.51 10.17 -18.04
CA ILE A 148 12.73 9.77 -16.85
C ILE A 148 13.64 9.96 -15.64
N THR A 149 13.17 10.63 -14.59
CA THR A 149 13.89 10.77 -13.32
C THR A 149 12.91 10.81 -12.16
N ARG A 150 13.38 10.47 -10.97
CA ARG A 150 12.61 10.59 -9.74
C ARG A 150 12.94 11.89 -9.02
N ALA A 151 11.92 12.55 -8.51
CA ALA A 151 12.04 13.74 -7.67
C ALA A 151 10.97 13.70 -6.56
N PRO A 152 11.05 12.75 -5.63
CA PRO A 152 10.00 12.50 -4.65
C PRO A 152 9.87 13.60 -3.59
N LYS A 153 10.93 14.38 -3.36
CA LYS A 153 10.93 15.49 -2.38
C LYS A 153 10.10 16.69 -2.82
N LEU A 154 9.76 16.80 -4.11
CA LEU A 154 8.96 17.93 -4.59
C LEU A 154 7.59 17.95 -3.90
N ARG A 155 7.14 19.15 -3.53
CA ARG A 155 5.84 19.34 -2.88
C ARG A 155 4.71 19.39 -3.89
N ALA A 156 3.49 19.17 -3.45
CA ALA A 156 2.31 19.30 -4.30
C ALA A 156 2.25 20.69 -4.97
N GLY A 157 2.16 20.70 -6.31
CA GLY A 157 2.13 21.92 -7.12
C GLY A 157 3.49 22.51 -7.50
N GLU A 158 4.61 21.98 -7.01
CA GLU A 158 5.93 22.21 -7.60
C GLU A 158 6.03 21.46 -8.93
N ARG A 159 6.80 22.00 -9.86
CA ARG A 159 6.98 21.44 -11.20
C ARG A 159 8.45 21.23 -11.48
N LEU A 160 8.77 20.11 -12.12
CA LEU A 160 10.12 19.79 -12.56
C LEU A 160 10.31 20.23 -14.03
N PHE A 161 11.49 20.74 -14.33
CA PHE A 161 11.90 21.15 -15.67
C PHE A 161 13.28 20.60 -15.99
N VAL A 162 13.55 20.47 -17.29
CA VAL A 162 14.88 20.17 -17.81
C VAL A 162 15.31 21.25 -18.79
N THR A 163 16.57 21.69 -18.67
CA THR A 163 17.24 22.58 -19.62
C THR A 163 18.65 22.07 -19.90
N GLY A 164 19.23 22.41 -21.04
CA GLY A 164 20.54 21.90 -21.42
C GLY A 164 21.09 22.56 -22.66
N ARG A 165 22.20 22.00 -23.16
CA ARG A 165 22.89 22.51 -24.34
C ARG A 165 22.08 22.27 -25.61
N GLY A 166 21.93 23.31 -26.42
CA GLY A 166 21.28 23.28 -27.71
C GLY A 166 19.78 23.58 -27.68
N LYS A 167 19.27 23.97 -28.85
CA LYS A 167 17.87 24.45 -28.99
C LYS A 167 16.82 23.44 -28.55
N SER A 168 17.06 22.16 -28.74
CA SER A 168 16.13 21.09 -28.30
C SER A 168 15.97 21.01 -26.79
N LEU A 169 16.91 21.55 -26.02
CA LEU A 169 16.93 21.58 -24.56
C LEU A 169 16.86 23.02 -23.99
N GLY A 170 16.44 23.99 -24.83
CA GLY A 170 16.26 25.37 -24.39
C GLY A 170 17.54 26.19 -24.27
N ASP A 171 18.71 25.61 -24.61
CA ASP A 171 20.01 26.29 -24.65
C ASP A 171 20.35 27.03 -23.34
N TRP A 172 20.12 26.36 -22.21
CA TRP A 172 20.26 26.86 -20.85
C TRP A 172 19.36 28.06 -20.49
N ASN A 173 18.41 28.42 -21.36
CA ASN A 173 17.43 29.47 -21.06
C ASN A 173 16.21 28.85 -20.34
N VAL A 174 15.96 29.32 -19.14
CA VAL A 174 14.84 28.85 -18.30
C VAL A 174 13.47 29.07 -18.96
N GLU A 175 13.31 30.16 -19.73
CA GLU A 175 12.05 30.43 -20.44
C GLU A 175 11.76 29.40 -21.56
N ASN A 176 12.80 28.73 -22.06
CA ASN A 176 12.72 27.71 -23.09
C ASN A 176 12.87 26.30 -22.51
N ALA A 177 12.95 26.16 -21.18
CA ALA A 177 13.08 24.87 -20.53
C ALA A 177 11.87 23.98 -20.76
N ILE A 178 12.08 22.69 -20.81
CA ILE A 178 11.03 21.70 -21.06
C ILE A 178 10.40 21.30 -19.74
N ALA A 179 9.10 21.52 -19.60
CA ALA A 179 8.35 21.04 -18.44
C ALA A 179 8.25 19.51 -18.46
N MET A 180 8.52 18.89 -17.33
CA MET A 180 8.31 17.47 -17.12
C MET A 180 6.91 17.19 -16.58
N THR A 181 6.40 15.99 -16.82
CA THR A 181 5.11 15.52 -16.32
C THR A 181 5.33 14.41 -15.28
N GLU A 182 4.73 14.54 -14.11
CA GLU A 182 4.69 13.45 -13.13
C GLU A 182 3.70 12.39 -13.64
N HIS A 183 4.22 11.29 -14.17
CA HIS A 183 3.44 10.22 -14.79
C HIS A 183 3.27 8.99 -13.87
N ASN A 184 4.10 8.89 -12.86
CA ASN A 184 4.01 7.95 -11.76
C ASN A 184 4.40 8.70 -10.47
N THR A 185 4.02 8.20 -9.31
CA THR A 185 4.27 8.89 -8.04
C THR A 185 5.77 9.20 -7.84
N GLY A 186 6.12 10.49 -7.79
CA GLY A 186 7.50 10.96 -7.67
C GLY A 186 8.38 10.74 -8.90
N GLU A 187 7.84 10.18 -9.99
CA GLU A 187 8.57 9.92 -11.24
C GLU A 187 8.10 10.85 -12.35
N TRP A 188 9.06 11.51 -12.97
CA TRP A 188 8.83 12.59 -13.93
C TRP A 188 9.40 12.23 -15.29
N GLN A 189 8.66 12.56 -16.35
CA GLN A 189 9.01 12.30 -17.72
C GLN A 189 9.01 13.57 -18.56
N ALA A 190 9.98 13.71 -19.47
CA ALA A 190 9.97 14.69 -20.55
C ALA A 190 10.33 14.04 -21.88
N ASP A 191 9.59 14.39 -22.94
CA ASP A 191 9.90 14.02 -24.32
C ASP A 191 10.54 15.20 -25.05
N ILE A 192 11.71 14.98 -25.62
CA ILE A 192 12.57 15.97 -26.25
C ILE A 192 12.71 15.64 -27.74
N ASN A 193 12.61 16.65 -28.59
CA ASN A 193 12.87 16.47 -30.02
C ASN A 193 14.35 16.18 -30.28
N ALA A 194 14.66 14.93 -30.62
CA ALA A 194 16.04 14.46 -30.84
C ALA A 194 16.50 14.57 -32.32
N MET A 195 15.80 15.32 -33.17
CA MET A 195 16.16 15.42 -34.59
C MET A 195 17.60 15.91 -34.81
N HIS A 196 18.09 16.77 -33.94
CA HIS A 196 19.42 17.37 -34.00
C HIS A 196 20.32 17.05 -32.83
N LEU A 197 19.95 16.02 -32.05
CA LEU A 197 20.73 15.52 -30.91
C LEU A 197 21.46 14.23 -31.29
N ASN A 198 22.75 14.16 -31.00
CA ASN A 198 23.57 12.96 -31.09
C ASN A 198 24.84 13.12 -30.22
N GLY A 199 25.48 12.01 -29.87
CA GLY A 199 26.67 12.04 -28.99
C GLY A 199 26.34 12.53 -27.59
N ASP A 200 27.20 13.32 -27.00
CA ASP A 200 27.04 13.81 -25.62
C ASP A 200 25.98 14.91 -25.53
N VAL A 201 24.93 14.60 -24.79
CA VAL A 201 23.81 15.51 -24.49
C VAL A 201 23.94 15.95 -23.04
N GLU A 202 24.19 17.24 -22.83
CA GLU A 202 24.39 17.85 -21.52
C GLU A 202 23.15 18.62 -21.09
N PHE A 203 22.66 18.36 -19.87
CA PHE A 203 21.44 18.96 -19.32
C PHE A 203 21.45 18.99 -17.79
N ARG A 204 20.47 19.69 -17.20
CA ARG A 204 20.23 19.77 -15.75
C ARG A 204 18.75 19.88 -15.47
N PHE A 205 18.33 19.35 -14.31
CA PHE A 205 16.98 19.55 -13.79
C PHE A 205 16.93 20.77 -12.87
N PHE A 206 15.72 21.34 -12.75
CA PHE A 206 15.39 22.35 -11.74
C PHE A 206 13.91 22.29 -11.43
N ALA A 207 13.54 22.65 -10.19
CA ALA A 207 12.16 22.76 -9.76
C ALA A 207 11.71 24.22 -9.74
N VAL A 208 10.42 24.44 -9.96
CA VAL A 208 9.75 25.75 -9.79
C VAL A 208 8.58 25.56 -8.84
N ASP A 209 8.54 26.35 -7.77
CA ASP A 209 7.45 26.32 -6.81
C ASP A 209 6.21 27.11 -7.29
N LYS A 210 5.18 27.18 -6.43
CA LYS A 210 3.91 27.86 -6.75
C LYS A 210 4.07 29.38 -6.90
N GLU A 211 5.05 29.95 -6.24
CA GLU A 211 5.39 31.37 -6.26
C GLU A 211 6.33 31.74 -7.42
N GLY A 212 6.82 30.75 -8.16
CA GLY A 212 7.74 30.93 -9.29
C GLY A 212 9.22 30.94 -8.88
N ALA A 213 9.54 30.64 -7.63
CA ALA A 213 10.93 30.52 -7.20
C ALA A 213 11.55 29.22 -7.72
N MET A 214 12.81 29.33 -8.16
CA MET A 214 13.55 28.23 -8.78
C MET A 214 14.57 27.63 -7.82
N THR A 215 14.62 26.29 -7.83
CA THR A 215 15.64 25.51 -7.11
C THR A 215 16.33 24.58 -8.11
N ASN A 216 17.62 24.78 -8.32
CA ASN A 216 18.40 23.93 -9.19
C ASN A 216 18.73 22.58 -8.51
N GLU A 217 18.90 21.56 -9.32
CA GLU A 217 19.49 20.29 -8.90
C GLU A 217 20.92 20.50 -8.39
N ASN A 218 21.28 19.80 -7.31
CA ASN A 218 22.63 19.78 -6.75
C ASN A 218 23.61 19.04 -7.68
N GLY A 219 24.90 19.37 -7.56
CA GLY A 219 25.97 18.68 -8.29
C GLY A 219 26.24 19.28 -9.69
N ALA A 220 26.93 18.51 -10.52
CA ALA A 220 27.30 18.86 -11.89
C ALA A 220 26.15 18.63 -12.87
N ASN A 221 26.26 19.22 -14.06
CA ASN A 221 25.33 18.91 -15.16
C ASN A 221 25.40 17.42 -15.51
N ARG A 222 24.27 16.87 -15.90
CA ARG A 222 24.17 15.48 -16.36
C ARG A 222 24.58 15.37 -17.82
N ILE A 223 25.26 14.29 -18.17
CA ILE A 223 25.66 13.99 -19.53
C ILE A 223 25.21 12.56 -19.85
N ILE A 224 24.52 12.39 -20.95
CA ILE A 224 24.21 11.09 -21.53
C ILE A 224 24.78 11.00 -22.93
N ASN A 225 25.22 9.81 -23.34
CA ASN A 225 25.62 9.56 -24.70
C ASN A 225 24.45 9.01 -25.51
N LEU A 226 23.92 9.83 -26.43
CA LEU A 226 22.80 9.47 -27.29
C LEU A 226 23.34 8.84 -28.58
N PRO A 227 23.02 7.56 -28.87
CA PRO A 227 23.44 6.92 -30.11
C PRO A 227 22.74 7.55 -31.32
N TYR A 228 23.26 7.26 -32.51
CA TYR A 228 22.57 7.64 -33.74
C TYR A 228 21.17 7.02 -33.79
N MET A 229 20.16 7.86 -34.00
CA MET A 229 18.76 7.47 -34.05
C MET A 229 18.22 7.51 -35.49
N GLN A 230 17.40 6.54 -35.84
CA GLN A 230 16.62 6.55 -37.07
C GLN A 230 15.27 7.24 -36.88
N THR A 231 14.59 7.55 -37.98
CA THR A 231 13.20 8.04 -37.93
C THR A 231 12.31 6.96 -37.33
N GLY A 232 11.54 7.30 -36.32
CA GLY A 232 10.69 6.38 -35.56
C GLY A 232 11.34 5.82 -34.29
N ASP A 233 12.60 6.13 -34.02
CA ASP A 233 13.27 5.69 -32.79
C ASP A 233 12.93 6.59 -31.60
N VAL A 234 12.78 5.94 -30.43
CA VAL A 234 12.64 6.58 -29.13
C VAL A 234 13.73 6.02 -28.20
N ALA A 235 14.67 6.88 -27.82
CA ALA A 235 15.66 6.55 -26.81
C ALA A 235 15.13 6.98 -25.44
N VAL A 236 14.95 6.05 -24.53
CA VAL A 236 14.48 6.29 -23.16
C VAL A 236 15.65 6.15 -22.21
N TYR A 237 15.92 7.21 -21.46
CA TYR A 237 16.94 7.22 -20.42
C TYR A 237 16.26 7.38 -19.07
N GLU A 238 16.30 6.34 -18.29
CA GLU A 238 16.01 6.41 -16.87
C GLU A 238 17.25 6.90 -16.15
N LEU A 239 17.09 7.87 -15.28
CA LEU A 239 18.19 8.60 -14.65
C LEU A 239 18.10 8.44 -13.14
N PRO A 240 19.24 8.51 -12.43
CA PRO A 240 19.24 8.63 -10.99
C PRO A 240 18.36 9.79 -10.52
N GLU A 241 17.86 9.70 -9.30
CA GLU A 241 17.01 10.72 -8.68
C GLU A 241 17.59 12.13 -8.83
N ALA A 242 16.73 13.11 -9.15
CA ALA A 242 17.10 14.52 -9.16
C ALA A 242 17.25 15.01 -7.71
N ASP A 243 18.48 15.36 -7.33
CA ASP A 243 18.78 15.85 -5.99
C ASP A 243 18.44 17.35 -5.88
N ILE A 244 17.18 17.62 -5.59
CA ILE A 244 16.64 18.97 -5.41
C ILE A 244 16.28 19.16 -3.94
N ASP A 245 16.90 20.16 -3.31
CA ASP A 245 16.61 20.50 -1.93
C ASP A 245 15.30 21.26 -1.83
N THR A 246 14.29 20.60 -1.26
CA THR A 246 13.02 21.23 -0.92
C THR A 246 12.85 21.24 0.60
N PRO A 247 12.31 22.32 1.20
CA PRO A 247 12.05 22.36 2.63
C PRO A 247 11.09 21.25 3.03
N PHE A 248 11.50 20.42 3.98
CA PHE A 248 10.67 19.35 4.53
C PHE A 248 10.42 19.60 6.02
N ALA A 249 9.13 19.57 6.41
CA ALA A 249 8.76 19.69 7.82
C ALA A 249 8.83 18.33 8.50
N GLU A 250 9.61 18.21 9.57
CA GLU A 250 9.70 17.01 10.39
C GLU A 250 8.32 16.60 10.92
N PRO A 251 7.99 15.29 10.94
CA PRO A 251 6.72 14.81 11.46
C PRO A 251 6.64 15.00 12.98
N LYS A 252 5.54 15.56 13.44
CA LYS A 252 5.20 15.65 14.87
C LYS A 252 4.27 14.49 15.22
N ILE A 253 4.77 13.53 16.01
CA ILE A 253 4.06 12.30 16.34
C ILE A 253 3.35 12.47 17.69
N THR A 254 2.08 12.08 17.75
CA THR A 254 1.35 11.85 18.99
C THR A 254 0.89 10.40 19.07
N TYR A 255 0.72 9.89 20.29
CA TYR A 255 0.35 8.52 20.55
C TYR A 255 -1.09 8.43 21.07
N ALA A 256 -1.84 7.43 20.60
CA ALA A 256 -3.20 7.16 21.05
C ALA A 256 -3.37 5.68 21.43
N SER A 257 -3.60 5.42 22.70
CA SER A 257 -4.15 4.13 23.16
C SER A 257 -5.66 4.21 23.02
N ILE A 258 -6.24 3.54 22.01
CA ILE A 258 -7.66 3.68 21.66
C ILE A 258 -8.56 3.46 22.88
N ALA A 259 -8.35 2.37 23.63
CA ALA A 259 -9.14 2.05 24.80
C ALA A 259 -9.10 3.16 25.89
N ASN A 260 -8.04 3.96 25.93
CA ASN A 260 -7.87 5.05 26.90
C ASN A 260 -8.43 6.40 26.40
N LEU A 261 -8.94 6.47 25.19
CA LEU A 261 -9.59 7.67 24.65
C LEU A 261 -11.03 7.85 25.15
N ARG A 262 -11.44 7.07 26.15
CA ARG A 262 -12.79 7.10 26.72
C ARG A 262 -13.26 8.51 27.01
N CYS A 263 -14.43 8.89 26.53
CA CYS A 263 -15.12 10.13 26.77
C CYS A 263 -16.46 9.91 27.50
N ALA A 264 -17.25 10.95 27.73
CA ALA A 264 -18.52 10.86 28.43
C ALA A 264 -19.55 9.95 27.75
N ASP A 265 -19.49 9.86 26.43
CA ASP A 265 -20.45 9.08 25.62
C ASP A 265 -19.95 7.69 25.22
N SER A 266 -18.73 7.33 25.60
CA SER A 266 -18.15 6.01 25.30
C SER A 266 -18.91 4.88 26.01
N PHE A 267 -18.70 3.66 25.54
CA PHE A 267 -19.26 2.48 26.19
C PHE A 267 -18.19 1.76 27.02
N GLY A 268 -17.88 2.32 28.21
CA GLY A 268 -16.95 1.75 29.19
C GLY A 268 -15.46 1.90 28.86
N VAL A 269 -15.06 1.84 27.59
CA VAL A 269 -13.70 2.08 27.08
C VAL A 269 -13.77 2.92 25.82
N GLY A 270 -12.65 3.52 25.42
CA GLY A 270 -12.53 4.21 24.15
C GLY A 270 -12.63 3.27 22.94
N ASP A 271 -13.16 3.79 21.85
CA ASP A 271 -13.46 3.05 20.62
C ASP A 271 -13.08 3.82 19.35
N PHE A 272 -13.42 3.31 18.16
CA PHE A 272 -13.08 3.98 16.90
C PHE A 272 -13.78 5.32 16.72
N GLY A 273 -14.93 5.57 17.33
CA GLY A 273 -15.55 6.89 17.34
C GLY A 273 -14.78 7.91 18.20
N ASP A 274 -14.27 7.45 19.35
CA ASP A 274 -13.41 8.26 20.21
C ASP A 274 -12.06 8.55 19.53
N LEU A 275 -11.52 7.59 18.78
CA LEU A 275 -10.32 7.78 17.95
C LEU A 275 -10.55 8.83 16.85
N ALA A 276 -11.70 8.78 16.16
CA ALA A 276 -12.06 9.79 15.17
C ALA A 276 -12.11 11.20 15.77
N SER A 277 -12.69 11.32 16.96
CA SER A 277 -12.76 12.57 17.72
C SER A 277 -11.38 13.06 18.16
N PHE A 278 -10.50 12.14 18.58
CA PHE A 278 -9.12 12.44 18.92
C PHE A 278 -8.34 12.98 17.72
N VAL A 279 -8.40 12.31 16.57
CA VAL A 279 -7.76 12.75 15.32
C VAL A 279 -8.26 14.15 14.92
N HIS A 280 -9.56 14.39 15.01
CA HIS A 280 -10.14 15.71 14.75
C HIS A 280 -9.55 16.80 15.67
N ASN A 281 -9.43 16.53 16.96
CA ASN A 281 -8.88 17.47 17.93
C ASN A 281 -7.37 17.72 17.72
N VAL A 282 -6.60 16.69 17.33
CA VAL A 282 -5.18 16.82 16.98
C VAL A 282 -5.01 17.76 15.78
N ALA A 283 -5.84 17.60 14.76
CA ALA A 283 -5.83 18.45 13.57
C ALA A 283 -6.22 19.91 13.90
N LEU A 284 -7.29 20.14 14.68
CA LEU A 284 -7.74 21.46 15.08
C LEU A 284 -6.68 22.24 15.87
N LYS A 285 -5.94 21.55 16.74
CA LYS A 285 -4.89 22.16 17.56
C LYS A 285 -3.55 22.27 16.84
N ALA A 286 -3.43 21.71 15.62
CA ALA A 286 -2.16 21.56 14.88
C ALA A 286 -1.01 21.02 15.76
N SER A 287 -1.35 20.19 16.76
CA SER A 287 -0.41 19.69 17.78
C SER A 287 0.51 18.59 17.25
N ALA A 288 0.02 17.83 16.28
CA ALA A 288 0.77 16.77 15.58
C ALA A 288 0.24 16.62 14.17
N ASN A 289 1.01 15.92 13.32
CA ASN A 289 0.62 15.57 11.97
C ASN A 289 0.65 14.06 11.73
N VAL A 290 1.02 13.30 12.77
CA VAL A 290 1.00 11.84 12.81
C VAL A 290 0.32 11.40 14.10
N VAL A 291 -0.65 10.51 13.99
CA VAL A 291 -1.28 9.83 15.12
C VAL A 291 -0.90 8.36 15.05
N ARG A 292 -0.01 7.93 15.94
CA ARG A 292 0.34 6.53 16.12
C ARG A 292 -0.63 5.89 17.11
N ILE A 293 -1.27 4.80 16.70
CA ILE A 293 -2.21 4.05 17.55
C ILE A 293 -1.59 2.77 18.08
N THR A 294 -2.04 2.34 19.27
CA THR A 294 -1.74 0.99 19.77
C THR A 294 -2.37 -0.08 18.87
N PRO A 295 -1.82 -1.31 18.85
CA PRO A 295 -2.43 -2.40 18.09
C PRO A 295 -3.92 -2.56 18.40
N ALA A 296 -4.72 -2.63 17.35
CA ALA A 296 -6.18 -2.74 17.43
C ALA A 296 -6.68 -4.17 17.17
N TYR A 297 -5.77 -5.15 17.12
CA TYR A 297 -6.06 -6.53 16.76
C TYR A 297 -6.70 -7.33 17.89
N ASP A 298 -7.42 -8.39 17.51
CA ASP A 298 -8.10 -9.27 18.46
C ASP A 298 -7.10 -10.12 19.26
N THR A 299 -7.27 -10.10 20.58
CA THR A 299 -6.47 -10.82 21.56
C THR A 299 -7.29 -11.84 22.35
N GLN A 300 -8.55 -12.01 21.99
CA GLN A 300 -9.55 -12.82 22.71
C GLN A 300 -9.21 -14.31 22.69
N SER A 301 -8.32 -14.77 23.56
CA SER A 301 -7.90 -16.18 23.62
C SER A 301 -8.46 -16.95 24.79
N THR A 302 -8.57 -16.34 25.96
CA THR A 302 -8.90 -17.05 27.23
C THR A 302 -10.21 -16.62 27.87
N GLY A 303 -10.80 -15.48 27.44
CA GLY A 303 -11.96 -14.87 28.11
C GLY A 303 -11.62 -14.30 29.49
N THR A 304 -10.39 -13.92 29.73
CA THR A 304 -9.89 -13.34 30.98
C THR A 304 -9.30 -11.94 30.77
N ALA A 305 -9.02 -11.23 31.85
CA ALA A 305 -8.38 -9.92 31.82
C ALA A 305 -7.01 -9.93 31.09
N ALA A 306 -6.35 -11.08 30.96
CA ALA A 306 -5.12 -11.21 30.18
C ALA A 306 -5.32 -10.94 28.68
N ASP A 307 -6.53 -11.11 28.16
CA ASP A 307 -6.89 -10.81 26.78
C ASP A 307 -6.88 -9.29 26.46
N ALA A 308 -6.82 -8.42 27.46
CA ALA A 308 -6.65 -6.99 27.26
C ALA A 308 -5.24 -6.59 26.81
N SER A 309 -4.28 -7.52 26.87
CA SER A 309 -2.89 -7.27 26.45
C SER A 309 -2.75 -7.31 24.92
N HIS A 310 -2.36 -6.18 24.31
CA HIS A 310 -2.06 -6.10 22.87
C HIS A 310 -0.77 -6.83 22.45
N HIS A 311 -0.12 -7.52 23.37
CA HIS A 311 1.11 -8.27 23.07
C HIS A 311 0.84 -9.75 22.76
N SER A 312 -0.42 -10.19 22.73
CA SER A 312 -0.78 -11.60 22.48
C SER A 312 -1.95 -11.69 21.50
N ILE A 313 -1.73 -11.22 20.27
CA ILE A 313 -2.77 -11.21 19.24
C ILE A 313 -3.04 -12.61 18.71
N ILE A 314 -4.31 -12.95 18.52
CA ILE A 314 -4.73 -14.22 17.93
C ILE A 314 -4.82 -14.17 16.40
N SER A 315 -4.98 -12.98 15.85
CA SER A 315 -4.94 -12.73 14.41
C SER A 315 -4.33 -11.35 14.12
N VAL A 316 -3.50 -11.28 13.09
CA VAL A 316 -2.89 -10.03 12.63
C VAL A 316 -3.83 -9.23 11.72
N TYR A 317 -5.01 -9.75 11.41
CA TYR A 317 -6.00 -9.14 10.55
C TYR A 317 -7.26 -8.72 11.31
N ALA A 318 -7.73 -9.58 12.20
CA ALA A 318 -8.98 -9.37 12.90
C ALA A 318 -8.87 -8.26 13.94
N LEU A 319 -9.80 -7.31 13.91
CA LEU A 319 -9.87 -6.22 14.88
C LEU A 319 -10.60 -6.64 16.14
N HIS A 320 -10.20 -6.07 17.27
CA HIS A 320 -10.77 -6.42 18.58
C HIS A 320 -12.20 -5.86 18.72
N PRO A 321 -13.21 -6.68 19.01
CA PRO A 321 -14.61 -6.25 19.14
C PRO A 321 -14.84 -5.17 20.21
N LEU A 322 -13.97 -5.10 21.20
CA LEU A 322 -13.99 -4.05 22.23
C LEU A 322 -13.94 -2.64 21.64
N LEU A 323 -13.26 -2.46 20.49
CA LEU A 323 -13.05 -1.16 19.84
C LEU A 323 -14.22 -0.71 18.97
N CYS A 324 -15.29 -1.51 18.88
CA CYS A 324 -16.50 -1.14 18.15
C CYS A 324 -17.18 0.08 18.80
N ASP A 325 -17.43 1.10 18.01
CA ASP A 325 -18.33 2.20 18.39
C ASP A 325 -19.79 1.81 18.11
N VAL A 326 -20.46 1.32 19.14
CA VAL A 326 -21.87 0.88 19.02
C VAL A 326 -22.83 2.06 18.78
N ARG A 327 -22.42 3.29 19.04
CA ARG A 327 -23.23 4.52 18.79
C ARG A 327 -23.43 4.79 17.29
N GLN A 328 -22.59 4.20 16.43
CA GLN A 328 -22.69 4.30 14.97
C GLN A 328 -23.59 3.22 14.36
N LEU A 329 -24.07 2.28 15.16
CA LEU A 329 -24.99 1.23 14.74
C LEU A 329 -26.44 1.71 14.85
N SER A 330 -27.35 0.97 14.19
CA SER A 330 -28.78 1.17 14.36
C SER A 330 -29.18 1.01 15.83
N PRO A 331 -30.17 1.71 16.33
CA PRO A 331 -30.71 1.47 17.67
C PRO A 331 -31.33 0.07 17.75
N ILE A 332 -31.28 -0.52 18.94
CA ILE A 332 -31.94 -1.82 19.20
C ILE A 332 -33.46 -1.60 19.12
N GLU A 333 -34.16 -2.39 18.31
CA GLU A 333 -35.61 -2.26 18.10
C GLU A 333 -36.40 -2.52 19.37
N ASN A 334 -35.95 -3.44 20.22
CA ASN A 334 -36.57 -3.70 21.50
C ASN A 334 -36.23 -2.58 22.50
N ALA A 335 -37.19 -1.74 22.83
CA ALA A 335 -37.01 -0.57 23.69
C ALA A 335 -36.52 -0.93 25.10
N ALA A 336 -36.91 -2.08 25.67
CA ALA A 336 -36.46 -2.52 26.97
C ALA A 336 -34.97 -2.92 26.94
N GLU A 337 -34.53 -3.64 25.90
CA GLU A 337 -33.13 -3.98 25.67
C GLU A 337 -32.28 -2.72 25.41
N GLN A 338 -32.79 -1.80 24.60
CA GLN A 338 -32.12 -0.52 24.35
C GLN A 338 -31.86 0.25 25.65
N LEU A 339 -32.88 0.35 26.52
CA LEU A 339 -32.77 1.01 27.82
C LEU A 339 -31.80 0.28 28.76
N CYS A 340 -31.82 -1.07 28.75
CA CYS A 340 -30.90 -1.89 29.51
C CYS A 340 -29.44 -1.62 29.09
N MET A 341 -29.17 -1.64 27.80
CA MET A 341 -27.84 -1.41 27.24
C MET A 341 -27.34 0.01 27.51
N GLU A 342 -28.22 1.01 27.41
CA GLU A 342 -27.85 2.40 27.75
C GLU A 342 -27.56 2.58 29.24
N THR A 343 -28.30 1.89 30.12
CA THR A 343 -28.04 1.89 31.55
C THR A 343 -26.70 1.25 31.86
N LEU A 344 -26.40 0.10 31.24
CA LEU A 344 -25.13 -0.60 31.38
C LEU A 344 -23.95 0.25 30.86
N ARG A 345 -24.14 0.92 29.71
CA ARG A 345 -23.15 1.86 29.17
C ARG A 345 -22.78 2.93 30.21
N ARG A 346 -23.77 3.56 30.81
CA ARG A 346 -23.55 4.60 31.84
C ARG A 346 -22.84 4.04 33.07
N GLN A 347 -23.21 2.84 33.53
CA GLN A 347 -22.58 2.19 34.68
C GLN A 347 -21.12 1.90 34.40
N LEU A 348 -20.80 1.26 33.27
CA LEU A 348 -19.43 0.94 32.88
C LEU A 348 -18.60 2.21 32.65
N ASN A 349 -19.19 3.23 32.04
CA ASN A 349 -18.48 4.47 31.77
C ASN A 349 -18.25 5.34 33.03
N ALA A 350 -19.01 5.13 34.09
CA ALA A 350 -18.82 5.79 35.38
C ALA A 350 -17.71 5.18 36.25
N LEU A 351 -17.21 4.00 35.89
CA LEU A 351 -16.12 3.36 36.62
C LEU A 351 -14.83 4.20 36.55
N PRO A 352 -14.04 4.28 37.61
CA PRO A 352 -12.77 5.01 37.61
C PRO A 352 -11.65 4.30 36.81
N TYR A 353 -11.92 3.12 36.30
CA TYR A 353 -11.00 2.29 35.48
C TYR A 353 -11.74 1.73 34.27
N ASN A 354 -10.99 1.19 33.32
CA ASN A 354 -11.55 0.48 32.16
C ASN A 354 -11.80 -0.99 32.53
N ASP A 355 -13.06 -1.39 32.64
CA ASP A 355 -13.43 -2.80 32.77
C ASP A 355 -13.55 -3.42 31.37
N TYR A 356 -12.42 -3.93 30.87
CA TYR A 356 -12.33 -4.47 29.51
C TYR A 356 -13.26 -5.68 29.30
N LEU A 357 -13.36 -6.58 30.31
CA LEU A 357 -14.14 -7.81 30.17
C LEU A 357 -15.64 -7.51 30.16
N ALA A 358 -16.13 -6.79 31.15
CA ALA A 358 -17.55 -6.43 31.21
C ALA A 358 -17.98 -5.58 30.01
N THR A 359 -17.10 -4.67 29.56
CA THR A 359 -17.36 -3.85 28.37
C THR A 359 -17.41 -4.70 27.10
N LEU A 360 -16.50 -5.67 26.95
CA LEU A 360 -16.48 -6.57 25.80
C LEU A 360 -17.74 -7.43 25.73
N GLU A 361 -18.13 -8.03 26.85
CA GLU A 361 -19.36 -8.82 26.95
C GLU A 361 -20.61 -8.00 26.58
N ALA A 362 -20.70 -6.77 27.09
CA ALA A 362 -21.79 -5.86 26.77
C ALA A 362 -21.82 -5.46 25.29
N LYS A 363 -20.67 -5.10 24.71
CA LYS A 363 -20.58 -4.75 23.28
C LYS A 363 -20.88 -5.95 22.38
N LEU A 364 -20.42 -7.16 22.73
CA LEU A 364 -20.75 -8.38 21.99
C LEU A 364 -22.24 -8.71 22.09
N HIS A 365 -22.87 -8.48 23.25
CA HIS A 365 -24.33 -8.65 23.39
C HIS A 365 -25.07 -7.64 22.49
N TYR A 366 -24.69 -6.35 22.53
CA TYR A 366 -25.24 -5.32 21.65
C TYR A 366 -25.13 -5.73 20.18
N LEU A 367 -23.93 -6.13 19.74
CA LEU A 367 -23.68 -6.57 18.37
C LEU A 367 -24.54 -7.78 17.96
N ARG A 368 -24.80 -8.74 18.87
CA ARG A 368 -25.71 -9.86 18.59
C ARG A 368 -27.15 -9.42 18.37
N LEU A 369 -27.64 -8.44 19.15
CA LEU A 369 -28.97 -7.87 18.96
C LEU A 369 -29.10 -7.17 17.59
N ILE A 370 -28.12 -6.34 17.23
CA ILE A 370 -28.10 -5.67 15.92
C ILE A 370 -27.95 -6.67 14.78
N PHE A 371 -27.10 -7.70 14.94
CA PHE A 371 -26.97 -8.74 13.91
C PHE A 371 -28.29 -9.49 13.68
N ALA A 372 -29.07 -9.73 14.74
CA ALA A 372 -30.38 -10.34 14.60
C ALA A 372 -31.38 -9.46 13.84
N GLN A 373 -31.26 -8.12 13.96
CA GLN A 373 -32.14 -7.15 13.29
C GLN A 373 -31.75 -6.93 11.81
N GLU A 374 -30.48 -6.75 11.52
CA GLU A 374 -30.04 -6.28 10.21
C GLU A 374 -28.90 -7.08 9.55
N GLY A 375 -28.39 -8.11 10.24
CA GLY A 375 -27.26 -8.90 9.76
C GLY A 375 -27.49 -9.51 8.38
N ASP A 376 -28.67 -10.07 8.17
CA ASP A 376 -29.04 -10.67 6.87
C ASP A 376 -29.01 -9.63 5.73
N ARG A 377 -29.61 -8.46 5.94
CA ARG A 377 -29.59 -7.36 4.98
C ARG A 377 -28.16 -6.88 4.69
N THR A 378 -27.34 -6.72 5.74
CA THR A 378 -25.96 -6.26 5.61
C THR A 378 -25.12 -7.24 4.81
N MET A 379 -25.22 -8.54 5.11
CA MET A 379 -24.44 -9.59 4.43
C MET A 379 -24.83 -9.78 2.96
N HIS A 380 -26.05 -9.43 2.58
CA HIS A 380 -26.50 -9.46 1.18
C HIS A 380 -26.15 -8.18 0.40
N SER A 381 -25.67 -7.12 1.05
CA SER A 381 -25.29 -5.88 0.40
C SER A 381 -24.09 -6.07 -0.53
N ALA A 382 -24.02 -5.25 -1.61
CA ALA A 382 -22.89 -5.26 -2.53
C ALA A 382 -21.57 -4.87 -1.83
N ALA A 383 -21.63 -3.91 -0.89
CA ALA A 383 -20.46 -3.46 -0.12
C ALA A 383 -19.88 -4.58 0.75
N PHE A 384 -20.73 -5.31 1.48
CA PHE A 384 -20.26 -6.45 2.27
C PHE A 384 -19.65 -7.54 1.39
N LYS A 385 -20.33 -7.91 0.28
CA LYS A 385 -19.84 -8.96 -0.62
C LYS A 385 -18.48 -8.63 -1.22
N HIS A 386 -18.30 -7.38 -1.64
CA HIS A 386 -16.99 -6.91 -2.15
C HIS A 386 -15.91 -6.98 -1.08
N TRP A 387 -16.19 -6.45 0.12
CA TRP A 387 -15.28 -6.50 1.25
C TRP A 387 -14.96 -7.94 1.68
N PHE A 388 -15.98 -8.81 1.74
CA PHE A 388 -15.82 -10.23 2.11
C PHE A 388 -14.89 -10.94 1.12
N ALA A 389 -15.11 -10.78 -0.19
CA ALA A 389 -14.27 -11.41 -1.22
C ALA A 389 -12.80 -10.99 -1.11
N ALA A 390 -12.52 -9.72 -0.82
CA ALA A 390 -11.16 -9.23 -0.63
C ALA A 390 -10.49 -9.77 0.65
N ASN A 391 -11.28 -10.11 1.68
CA ASN A 391 -10.78 -10.49 3.01
C ASN A 391 -11.00 -11.98 3.34
N GLU A 392 -11.62 -12.75 2.47
CA GLU A 392 -12.02 -14.15 2.69
C GLU A 392 -10.86 -15.04 3.19
N HIS A 393 -9.65 -14.79 2.72
CA HIS A 393 -8.46 -15.59 3.02
C HIS A 393 -8.07 -15.63 4.51
N TRP A 394 -8.41 -14.60 5.27
CA TRP A 394 -8.18 -14.54 6.72
C TRP A 394 -9.49 -14.56 7.52
N LEU A 395 -10.55 -13.97 6.97
CA LEU A 395 -11.81 -13.79 7.67
C LEU A 395 -12.54 -15.11 7.93
N VAL A 396 -12.52 -16.03 6.95
CA VAL A 396 -13.14 -17.34 7.08
C VAL A 396 -12.42 -18.19 8.14
N PRO A 397 -11.11 -18.39 8.08
CA PRO A 397 -10.39 -19.10 9.15
C PRO A 397 -10.57 -18.46 10.52
N TYR A 398 -10.54 -17.12 10.62
CA TYR A 398 -10.77 -16.43 11.89
C TYR A 398 -12.14 -16.72 12.50
N ALA A 399 -13.20 -16.66 11.72
CA ALA A 399 -14.55 -16.96 12.20
C ALA A 399 -14.68 -18.43 12.61
N GLN A 400 -14.11 -19.36 11.85
CA GLN A 400 -14.09 -20.79 12.16
C GLN A 400 -13.30 -21.08 13.44
N TYR A 401 -12.12 -20.49 13.58
CA TYR A 401 -11.31 -20.60 14.79
C TYR A 401 -12.07 -20.10 16.03
N THR A 402 -12.68 -18.92 15.95
CA THR A 402 -13.40 -18.31 17.05
C THR A 402 -14.61 -19.16 17.45
N TYR A 403 -15.37 -19.65 16.45
CA TYR A 403 -16.48 -20.57 16.69
C TYR A 403 -16.05 -21.87 17.37
N LEU A 404 -14.98 -22.51 16.88
CA LEU A 404 -14.51 -23.79 17.43
C LEU A 404 -13.94 -23.62 18.83
N ARG A 405 -13.18 -22.54 19.07
CA ARG A 405 -12.66 -22.20 20.40
C ARG A 405 -13.77 -22.05 21.43
N GLU A 406 -14.85 -21.35 21.09
CA GLU A 406 -16.04 -21.21 21.95
C GLU A 406 -16.78 -22.55 22.13
N ALA A 407 -16.94 -23.30 21.05
CA ALA A 407 -17.65 -24.60 21.09
C ALA A 407 -16.93 -25.63 21.95
N TYR A 408 -15.60 -25.63 21.94
CA TYR A 408 -14.79 -26.52 22.75
C TYR A 408 -14.42 -25.93 24.13
N ALA A 409 -14.74 -24.67 24.39
CA ALA A 409 -14.33 -23.92 25.58
C ALA A 409 -12.83 -24.09 25.90
N GLN A 410 -11.98 -24.15 24.86
CA GLN A 410 -10.56 -24.44 24.95
C GLN A 410 -9.75 -23.47 24.07
N PRO A 411 -8.91 -22.60 24.69
CA PRO A 411 -8.12 -21.62 23.94
C PRO A 411 -6.97 -22.22 23.12
N ASN A 412 -6.48 -23.41 23.50
CA ASN A 412 -5.40 -24.09 22.81
C ASN A 412 -5.96 -25.10 21.80
N PHE A 413 -5.90 -24.76 20.52
CA PHE A 413 -6.42 -25.60 19.43
C PHE A 413 -5.74 -26.97 19.34
N ARG A 414 -4.50 -27.10 19.81
CA ARG A 414 -3.79 -28.40 19.83
C ARG A 414 -4.43 -29.41 20.81
N LEU A 415 -5.22 -28.92 21.78
CA LEU A 415 -5.97 -29.72 22.72
C LEU A 415 -7.42 -29.99 22.30
N TRP A 416 -7.87 -29.42 21.15
CA TRP A 416 -9.22 -29.72 20.65
C TRP A 416 -9.37 -31.18 20.27
N PRO A 417 -10.54 -31.78 20.45
CA PRO A 417 -10.75 -33.20 20.12
C PRO A 417 -10.67 -33.41 18.59
N ASN A 418 -11.13 -32.45 17.79
CA ASN A 418 -11.07 -32.43 16.35
C ASN A 418 -10.61 -31.04 15.90
N HIS A 419 -10.36 -30.82 14.57
CA HIS A 419 -10.00 -29.53 13.98
C HIS A 419 -8.69 -28.94 14.55
N LYS A 420 -7.70 -29.78 14.88
CA LYS A 420 -6.39 -29.33 15.35
C LYS A 420 -5.57 -28.61 14.27
N GLU A 421 -5.91 -28.86 13.02
CA GLU A 421 -5.31 -28.28 11.84
C GLU A 421 -6.42 -27.69 10.96
N TRP A 422 -6.16 -26.55 10.34
CA TRP A 422 -7.10 -26.00 9.38
C TRP A 422 -6.88 -26.61 7.98
N THR A 423 -7.94 -27.09 7.35
CA THR A 423 -7.90 -27.70 6.01
C THR A 423 -9.03 -27.15 5.13
N GLU A 424 -8.84 -27.19 3.82
CA GLU A 424 -9.90 -26.80 2.87
C GLU A 424 -11.16 -27.65 2.99
N ALA A 425 -11.04 -28.92 3.38
CA ALA A 425 -12.19 -29.79 3.62
C ALA A 425 -13.03 -29.30 4.83
N GLU A 426 -12.38 -28.90 5.91
CA GLU A 426 -13.04 -28.32 7.10
C GLU A 426 -13.63 -26.96 6.80
N ARG A 427 -12.91 -26.13 6.01
CA ARG A 427 -13.43 -24.88 5.49
C ARG A 427 -14.79 -25.11 4.82
N GLY A 428 -14.88 -26.05 3.89
CA GLY A 428 -16.12 -26.34 3.15
C GLY A 428 -17.25 -26.83 4.04
N GLN A 429 -16.96 -27.67 5.03
CA GLN A 429 -17.98 -28.19 5.95
C GLN A 429 -18.61 -27.11 6.82
N LEU A 430 -17.78 -26.24 7.40
CA LEU A 430 -18.20 -25.17 8.29
C LEU A 430 -18.87 -24.01 7.54
N GLN A 431 -18.53 -23.81 6.26
CA GLN A 431 -19.16 -22.77 5.42
C GLN A 431 -20.55 -23.15 4.84
N ASN A 432 -21.05 -24.34 5.13
CA ASN A 432 -22.38 -24.74 4.65
C ASN A 432 -23.47 -23.85 5.27
N SER A 433 -24.04 -22.93 4.47
CA SER A 433 -25.02 -21.92 4.88
C SER A 433 -26.31 -22.50 5.49
N ARG A 434 -26.58 -23.81 5.30
CA ARG A 434 -27.74 -24.51 5.86
C ARG A 434 -27.55 -24.95 7.29
N THR A 435 -26.35 -24.84 7.84
CA THR A 435 -26.01 -25.34 9.18
C THR A 435 -26.21 -24.28 10.27
N LYS A 436 -26.45 -24.73 11.51
CA LYS A 436 -26.45 -23.83 12.68
C LYS A 436 -25.07 -23.22 12.94
N ALA A 437 -24.00 -23.92 12.55
CA ALA A 437 -22.64 -23.43 12.66
C ALA A 437 -22.45 -22.18 11.79
N TYR A 438 -22.87 -22.23 10.54
CA TYR A 438 -22.75 -21.08 9.63
C TYR A 438 -23.42 -19.80 10.19
N LYS A 439 -24.59 -19.91 10.83
CA LYS A 439 -25.24 -18.73 11.44
C LYS A 439 -24.38 -18.08 12.53
N LYS A 440 -23.58 -18.87 13.25
CA LYS A 440 -22.63 -18.35 14.24
C LYS A 440 -21.40 -17.75 13.57
N LEU A 441 -20.89 -18.37 12.50
CA LEU A 441 -19.79 -17.83 11.71
C LEU A 441 -20.18 -16.49 11.07
N ALA A 442 -21.37 -16.38 10.54
CA ALA A 442 -21.91 -15.16 9.94
C ALA A 442 -21.89 -13.96 10.90
N PHE A 443 -22.10 -14.18 12.19
CA PHE A 443 -21.98 -13.15 13.21
C PHE A 443 -20.53 -12.59 13.28
N TYR A 444 -19.50 -13.42 13.23
CA TYR A 444 -18.11 -12.93 13.24
C TYR A 444 -17.73 -12.20 11.95
N TYR A 445 -18.25 -12.64 10.80
CA TYR A 445 -18.10 -11.90 9.54
C TYR A 445 -18.69 -10.49 9.64
N TYR A 446 -19.90 -10.41 10.18
CA TYR A 446 -20.60 -9.14 10.41
C TYR A 446 -19.79 -8.22 11.36
N VAL A 447 -19.35 -8.73 12.50
CA VAL A 447 -18.59 -7.95 13.49
C VAL A 447 -17.31 -7.38 12.87
N GLN A 448 -16.55 -8.20 12.15
CA GLN A 448 -15.33 -7.74 11.51
C GLN A 448 -15.62 -6.71 10.41
N TYR A 449 -16.66 -6.89 9.63
CA TYR A 449 -17.07 -5.89 8.63
C TYR A 449 -17.39 -4.53 9.26
N ILE A 450 -18.12 -4.51 10.37
CA ILE A 450 -18.42 -3.26 11.09
C ILE A 450 -17.14 -2.59 11.61
N LEU A 451 -16.26 -3.34 12.25
CA LEU A 451 -15.00 -2.82 12.80
C LEU A 451 -14.10 -2.23 11.71
N HIS A 452 -13.92 -2.96 10.62
CA HIS A 452 -13.12 -2.50 9.47
C HIS A 452 -13.72 -1.26 8.82
N THR A 453 -15.04 -1.20 8.70
CA THR A 453 -15.75 -0.01 8.18
C THR A 453 -15.52 1.21 9.09
N GLN A 454 -15.57 1.03 10.40
CA GLN A 454 -15.33 2.11 11.35
C GLN A 454 -13.87 2.59 11.33
N LEU A 455 -12.90 1.68 11.30
CA LEU A 455 -11.48 2.05 11.20
C LEU A 455 -11.16 2.73 9.86
N TYR A 456 -11.73 2.25 8.76
CA TYR A 456 -11.60 2.91 7.46
C TYR A 456 -12.14 4.34 7.48
N ARG A 457 -13.26 4.57 8.17
CA ARG A 457 -13.81 5.91 8.35
C ARG A 457 -12.85 6.82 9.14
N VAL A 458 -12.21 6.30 10.19
CA VAL A 458 -11.18 7.06 10.94
C VAL A 458 -10.02 7.43 10.03
N HIS A 459 -9.55 6.50 9.21
CA HIS A 459 -8.49 6.72 8.23
C HIS A 459 -8.85 7.81 7.23
N THR A 460 -10.06 7.78 6.68
CA THR A 460 -10.56 8.83 5.78
C THR A 460 -10.58 10.20 6.46
N ILE A 461 -11.10 10.29 7.69
CA ILE A 461 -11.10 11.53 8.48
C ILE A 461 -9.68 12.05 8.71
N ALA A 462 -8.73 11.16 8.99
CA ALA A 462 -7.33 11.54 9.20
C ALA A 462 -6.72 12.12 7.91
N ARG A 463 -6.89 11.45 6.78
CA ARG A 463 -6.41 11.91 5.46
C ARG A 463 -7.00 13.27 5.08
N ASP A 464 -8.30 13.46 5.21
CA ASP A 464 -8.98 14.72 4.90
C ASP A 464 -8.43 15.90 5.71
N LYS A 465 -7.80 15.62 6.85
CA LYS A 465 -7.19 16.62 7.73
C LYS A 465 -5.66 16.71 7.63
N GLY A 466 -5.05 16.00 6.71
CA GLY A 466 -3.60 15.94 6.57
C GLY A 466 -2.90 15.26 7.76
N ILE A 467 -3.59 14.39 8.49
CA ILE A 467 -3.05 13.60 9.60
C ILE A 467 -2.73 12.20 9.11
N VAL A 468 -1.49 11.77 9.25
CA VAL A 468 -1.06 10.40 9.00
C VAL A 468 -1.57 9.51 10.13
N LEU A 469 -2.40 8.51 9.82
CA LEU A 469 -2.78 7.48 10.77
C LEU A 469 -1.77 6.32 10.68
N MET A 470 -1.01 6.10 11.76
CA MET A 470 0.03 5.08 11.84
C MET A 470 -0.42 3.92 12.72
N GLY A 471 -0.51 2.74 12.12
CA GLY A 471 -0.77 1.49 12.84
C GLY A 471 0.51 0.88 13.44
N ASP A 472 0.34 0.01 14.41
CA ASP A 472 1.42 -0.80 14.99
C ASP A 472 1.21 -2.27 14.62
N LEU A 473 2.07 -2.81 13.78
CA LEU A 473 2.07 -4.22 13.37
C LEU A 473 2.94 -5.02 14.34
N THR A 474 2.39 -5.39 15.49
CA THR A 474 3.14 -6.20 16.46
C THR A 474 3.57 -7.54 15.87
N ALA A 475 4.79 -7.97 16.19
CA ALA A 475 5.32 -9.28 15.83
C ALA A 475 4.94 -10.38 16.80
N ILE A 476 4.41 -10.01 17.97
CA ILE A 476 4.08 -10.97 19.03
C ILE A 476 2.71 -11.56 18.70
N ILE A 477 2.73 -12.83 18.29
CA ILE A 477 1.55 -13.61 17.93
C ILE A 477 1.34 -14.67 19.00
N ASN A 478 0.10 -14.83 19.43
CA ASN A 478 -0.27 -15.90 20.36
C ASN A 478 -0.01 -17.25 19.68
N PRO A 479 0.81 -18.15 20.28
CA PRO A 479 1.09 -19.47 19.70
C PRO A 479 -0.15 -20.36 19.59
N ASN A 480 -1.22 -20.02 20.28
CA ASN A 480 -2.51 -20.70 20.22
C ASN A 480 -3.52 -19.90 19.36
N GLY A 481 -3.09 -18.83 18.68
CA GLY A 481 -3.97 -17.98 17.89
C GLY A 481 -4.38 -18.57 16.54
N CYS A 482 -5.32 -17.90 15.90
CA CYS A 482 -5.89 -18.28 14.61
C CYS A 482 -4.84 -18.39 13.51
N ASP A 483 -3.93 -17.41 13.41
CA ASP A 483 -2.94 -17.40 12.31
C ASP A 483 -2.00 -18.59 12.41
N VAL A 484 -1.63 -19.02 13.64
CA VAL A 484 -0.82 -20.22 13.85
C VAL A 484 -1.60 -21.50 13.54
N TRP A 485 -2.89 -21.52 13.84
CA TRP A 485 -3.77 -22.63 13.50
C TRP A 485 -3.94 -22.79 11.98
N GLN A 486 -4.08 -21.70 11.27
CA GLN A 486 -4.26 -21.67 9.82
C GLN A 486 -2.96 -21.95 9.05
N GLU A 487 -1.87 -21.29 9.39
CA GLU A 487 -0.65 -21.19 8.57
C GLU A 487 0.48 -22.17 9.00
N GLN A 488 0.31 -22.88 10.08
CA GLN A 488 1.15 -23.99 10.61
C GLN A 488 2.61 -24.05 10.12
N GLY A 489 3.43 -23.11 10.53
CA GLY A 489 4.85 -23.05 10.17
C GLY A 489 5.21 -21.99 9.13
N ASN A 490 4.23 -21.41 8.42
CA ASN A 490 4.45 -20.31 7.49
C ASN A 490 4.31 -18.93 8.13
N VAL A 491 3.84 -18.86 9.39
CA VAL A 491 3.71 -17.62 10.16
C VAL A 491 5.08 -16.95 10.29
N GLY A 492 5.16 -15.69 9.89
CA GLY A 492 6.40 -14.93 9.91
C GLY A 492 7.28 -15.11 8.67
N SER A 493 6.85 -15.87 7.65
CA SER A 493 7.51 -15.89 6.34
C SER A 493 7.34 -14.55 5.61
N ASP A 494 8.21 -14.26 4.62
CA ASP A 494 8.14 -13.02 3.84
C ASP A 494 6.80 -12.88 3.11
N LYS A 495 6.24 -13.96 2.57
CA LYS A 495 4.92 -13.99 1.94
C LYS A 495 3.79 -13.63 2.91
N TRP A 496 3.87 -14.13 4.14
CA TRP A 496 2.91 -13.84 5.20
C TRP A 496 2.97 -12.36 5.61
N TRP A 497 4.18 -11.80 5.79
CA TRP A 497 4.39 -10.39 6.12
C TRP A 497 3.91 -9.46 5.01
N LYS A 498 4.21 -9.80 3.74
CA LYS A 498 3.76 -9.02 2.58
C LYS A 498 2.24 -8.91 2.57
N ARG A 499 1.53 -10.02 2.69
CA ARG A 499 0.06 -10.07 2.72
C ARG A 499 -0.52 -9.24 3.87
N ARG A 500 0.11 -9.30 5.05
CA ARG A 500 -0.28 -8.51 6.21
C ARG A 500 -0.16 -7.01 5.98
N LEU A 501 0.95 -6.56 5.38
CA LEU A 501 1.18 -5.15 5.05
C LEU A 501 0.16 -4.65 4.04
N GLU A 502 -0.08 -5.39 2.98
CA GLU A 502 -1.06 -5.06 1.93
C GLU A 502 -2.46 -4.86 2.54
N THR A 503 -2.88 -5.76 3.43
CA THR A 503 -4.17 -5.63 4.12
C THR A 503 -4.18 -4.42 5.06
N SER A 504 -3.09 -4.14 5.75
CA SER A 504 -3.00 -3.02 6.69
C SER A 504 -3.01 -1.65 6.00
N GLN A 505 -2.50 -1.56 4.78
CA GLN A 505 -2.51 -0.31 3.98
C GLN A 505 -3.91 0.20 3.65
N GLN A 506 -4.93 -0.63 3.75
CA GLN A 506 -6.33 -0.21 3.61
C GLN A 506 -6.78 0.72 4.75
N TYR A 507 -6.12 0.69 5.91
CA TYR A 507 -6.55 1.40 7.13
C TYR A 507 -5.49 2.34 7.70
N TYR A 508 -4.24 2.21 7.26
CA TYR A 508 -3.13 3.01 7.78
C TYR A 508 -2.26 3.54 6.66
N ASP A 509 -1.89 4.82 6.75
CA ASP A 509 -0.94 5.43 5.81
C ASP A 509 0.50 4.99 6.08
N ALA A 510 0.77 4.60 7.32
CA ALA A 510 2.06 4.07 7.73
C ALA A 510 1.86 3.01 8.82
N CYS A 511 2.74 2.01 8.85
CA CYS A 511 2.71 0.96 9.86
C CYS A 511 4.08 0.82 10.51
N LEU A 512 4.14 0.85 11.83
CA LEU A 512 5.33 0.43 12.56
C LEU A 512 5.35 -1.09 12.63
N VAL A 513 6.47 -1.69 12.25
CA VAL A 513 6.69 -3.13 12.45
C VAL A 513 7.71 -3.30 13.58
N THR A 514 7.24 -3.80 14.71
CA THR A 514 8.04 -4.02 15.92
C THR A 514 8.74 -5.40 15.93
N ALA A 515 9.14 -5.92 14.78
CA ALA A 515 9.82 -7.20 14.67
C ALA A 515 11.27 -7.04 14.29
N ASP A 516 12.14 -7.45 15.17
CA ASP A 516 13.58 -7.46 14.94
C ASP A 516 14.02 -8.71 14.18
N THR A 517 14.20 -8.61 12.86
CA THR A 517 15.02 -9.56 12.10
C THR A 517 15.41 -8.99 10.73
N ALA A 518 16.69 -9.06 10.39
CA ALA A 518 17.28 -8.60 9.13
C ALA A 518 16.65 -9.19 7.84
N LYS A 519 15.95 -10.32 7.93
CA LYS A 519 15.26 -10.96 6.78
C LYS A 519 13.91 -10.32 6.42
N ARG A 520 13.30 -9.54 7.32
CA ARG A 520 11.99 -8.88 7.12
C ARG A 520 12.13 -7.48 6.52
N GLN A 521 13.34 -7.03 6.32
CA GLN A 521 13.70 -5.65 5.98
C GLN A 521 13.12 -5.19 4.65
N ARG A 522 13.05 -6.06 3.65
CA ARG A 522 12.66 -5.70 2.29
C ARG A 522 11.17 -5.31 2.13
N VAL A 523 10.28 -5.88 2.93
CA VAL A 523 8.84 -5.62 2.86
C VAL A 523 8.41 -4.44 3.74
N VAL A 524 9.26 -4.10 4.72
CA VAL A 524 8.97 -3.13 5.79
C VAL A 524 9.64 -1.79 5.55
N ASP A 525 10.57 -1.73 4.60
CA ASP A 525 11.56 -0.66 4.50
C ASP A 525 10.97 0.72 4.23
N SER A 526 9.93 0.85 3.41
CA SER A 526 9.34 2.17 3.14
C SER A 526 8.72 2.80 4.40
N THR A 527 8.04 1.99 5.22
CA THR A 527 7.37 2.48 6.44
C THR A 527 8.35 2.64 7.60
N ARG A 528 9.31 1.71 7.73
CA ARG A 528 10.34 1.77 8.76
C ARG A 528 11.32 2.92 8.56
N MET A 529 11.76 3.16 7.33
CA MET A 529 12.66 4.29 7.00
C MET A 529 12.01 5.64 7.28
N TRP A 530 10.70 5.75 7.11
CA TRP A 530 9.97 6.94 7.49
C TRP A 530 10.01 7.20 9.00
N LEU A 531 10.05 6.15 9.82
CA LEU A 531 10.14 6.22 11.28
C LEU A 531 11.58 6.38 11.78
N ASP A 532 12.52 5.59 11.26
CA ASP A 532 13.91 5.56 11.72
C ASP A 532 14.68 6.83 11.34
N SER A 533 14.26 7.55 10.30
CA SER A 533 14.83 8.85 9.95
C SER A 533 14.40 10.00 10.87
N ASN A 534 13.54 9.73 11.86
CA ASN A 534 12.95 10.71 12.78
C ASN A 534 13.06 10.29 14.26
N ALA A 535 13.92 9.28 14.58
CA ALA A 535 14.25 8.88 15.96
C ALA A 535 15.45 9.64 16.51
#